data_6d111613fca14e5083385960cf95de36
#
_entry.id   6d111613fca14e5083385960cf95de36
#
_cell.length_a   1.000
_cell.length_b   1.000
_cell.length_c   1.000
_cell.angle_alpha   90.00
_cell.angle_beta   90.00
_cell.angle_gamma   90.00
#
_symmetry.space_group_name_H-M   'P 1'
#
loop_
_entity.id
_entity.type
_entity.pdbx_description
1 polymer ?
#
loop_
_entity_poly.entity_id
_entity_poly.type
_entity_poly.pdbx_seq_one_letter_code
_entity_poly.pdbx_strand_id
1 'polypeptide(L)'
;KADGGIIITASHNPRQWNALKLLNSDGEFLNDAEGKQVLAMSEEEDYDYPAIDAIGHVLSREDFNDEHIRRVLALPLVDVEAVRKRRFKVVVDAVNSVGGIVMPKLLRELGCEVVELNCEPTGEFAHNPEPLPQNLTEISEVIVREKADLGIVVDPDVDRLAFVSEDGSMFVEEYTLVAVADYILSEKPGNTVSNLSSSRALRDVTERHGGKYYASAVGEVNVVAKMKEVGAVIGGEGNGGVIYPELHYGRDALVGTALFLTWLAKKGMTMTRLRATYPSYYAS
;
A
#
# COMPACT_ATOMS: atom_id res chain seq x y z
N LYS A 1 1.31 -15.31 17.51
CA LYS A 1 -0.01 -14.68 17.35
C LYS A 1 -0.18 -13.73 18.53
N ALA A 2 -0.39 -12.44 18.29
CA ALA A 2 -0.62 -11.42 19.32
C ALA A 2 -2.12 -11.24 19.55
N ASP A 3 -2.51 -10.66 20.69
CA ASP A 3 -3.90 -10.35 21.01
C ASP A 3 -4.36 -9.01 20.45
N GLY A 4 -3.41 -8.21 19.98
CA GLY A 4 -3.61 -6.92 19.32
C GLY A 4 -2.30 -6.29 18.91
N GLY A 5 -2.37 -5.10 18.30
CA GLY A 5 -1.18 -4.36 17.86
C GLY A 5 -1.38 -2.85 17.94
N ILE A 6 -0.27 -2.13 18.02
CA ILE A 6 -0.24 -0.67 17.99
C ILE A 6 0.81 -0.25 16.97
N ILE A 7 0.40 0.52 15.97
CA ILE A 7 1.31 1.15 15.02
C ILE A 7 1.42 2.64 15.38
N ILE A 8 2.64 3.10 15.63
CA ILE A 8 2.93 4.50 15.93
C ILE A 8 3.20 5.22 14.61
N THR A 9 2.22 5.95 14.11
CA THR A 9 2.30 6.66 12.84
C THR A 9 1.23 7.72 12.73
N ALA A 10 1.53 8.81 12.03
CA ALA A 10 0.54 9.78 11.58
C ALA A 10 0.22 9.60 10.08
N SER A 11 0.56 8.44 9.50
CA SER A 11 0.39 8.16 8.07
C SER A 11 1.05 9.28 7.22
N HIS A 12 0.31 9.80 6.25
CA HIS A 12 0.72 10.85 5.33
C HIS A 12 0.61 12.29 5.86
N ASN A 13 0.27 12.47 7.16
CA ASN A 13 0.21 13.80 7.75
C ASN A 13 1.61 14.41 7.92
N PRO A 14 1.72 15.75 7.94
CA PRO A 14 2.98 16.43 8.19
C PRO A 14 3.66 16.00 9.50
N ARG A 15 4.99 16.15 9.57
CA ARG A 15 5.87 15.63 10.64
C ARG A 15 5.50 16.02 12.09
N GLN A 16 4.77 17.11 12.28
CA GLN A 16 4.31 17.54 13.60
C GLN A 16 3.16 16.70 14.17
N TRP A 17 2.55 15.84 13.36
CA TRP A 17 1.48 14.94 13.77
C TRP A 17 2.04 13.59 14.18
N ASN A 18 1.41 13.00 15.18
CA ASN A 18 1.63 11.60 15.54
C ASN A 18 0.32 11.00 16.04
N ALA A 19 0.16 9.69 15.88
CA ALA A 19 -1.04 8.97 16.26
C ALA A 19 -0.75 7.50 16.58
N LEU A 20 -1.74 6.82 17.12
CA LEU A 20 -1.73 5.37 17.33
C LEU A 20 -2.81 4.76 16.45
N LYS A 21 -2.42 3.87 15.56
CA LYS A 21 -3.34 2.97 14.86
C LYS A 21 -3.43 1.68 15.65
N LEU A 22 -4.64 1.33 16.12
CA LEU A 22 -4.88 0.16 16.96
C LEU A 22 -5.40 -1.00 16.13
N LEU A 23 -4.81 -2.18 16.35
CA LEU A 23 -5.18 -3.41 15.66
C LEU A 23 -5.78 -4.41 16.65
N ASN A 24 -6.77 -5.16 16.21
CA ASN A 24 -7.35 -6.29 16.93
C ASN A 24 -6.51 -7.58 16.81
N SER A 25 -6.98 -8.67 17.36
CA SER A 25 -6.29 -9.99 17.32
C SER A 25 -6.20 -10.61 15.92
N ASP A 26 -6.97 -10.12 14.96
CA ASP A 26 -6.91 -10.55 13.55
C ASP A 26 -5.89 -9.73 12.74
N GLY A 27 -5.29 -8.70 13.36
CA GLY A 27 -4.33 -7.80 12.71
C GLY A 27 -5.02 -6.73 11.85
N GLU A 28 -6.27 -6.43 12.12
CA GLU A 28 -7.07 -5.44 11.41
C GLU A 28 -7.32 -4.22 12.31
N PHE A 29 -7.54 -3.05 11.70
CA PHE A 29 -7.92 -1.87 12.47
C PHE A 29 -9.21 -2.11 13.26
N LEU A 30 -9.27 -1.54 14.46
CA LEU A 30 -10.47 -1.59 15.29
C LEU A 30 -11.66 -1.02 14.52
N ASN A 31 -12.77 -1.74 14.54
CA ASN A 31 -14.03 -1.23 14.01
C ASN A 31 -14.63 -0.16 14.96
N ASP A 32 -15.72 0.49 14.53
CA ASP A 32 -16.38 1.57 15.29
C ASP A 32 -16.78 1.13 16.71
N ALA A 33 -17.27 -0.10 16.88
CA ALA A 33 -17.70 -0.61 18.18
C ALA A 33 -16.48 -0.88 19.11
N GLU A 34 -15.44 -1.49 18.59
CA GLU A 34 -14.17 -1.73 19.30
C GLU A 34 -13.49 -0.41 19.68
N GLY A 35 -13.44 0.55 18.74
CA GLY A 35 -12.90 1.87 19.00
C GLY A 35 -13.66 2.64 20.11
N LYS A 36 -14.99 2.57 20.12
CA LYS A 36 -15.83 3.16 21.19
C LYS A 36 -15.55 2.52 22.55
N GLN A 37 -15.31 1.21 22.61
CA GLN A 37 -14.95 0.54 23.86
C GLN A 37 -13.60 1.06 24.40
N VAL A 38 -12.58 1.19 23.53
CA VAL A 38 -11.28 1.73 23.96
C VAL A 38 -11.41 3.17 24.45
N LEU A 39 -12.21 4.00 23.76
CA LEU A 39 -12.46 5.38 24.21
C LEU A 39 -13.16 5.42 25.58
N ALA A 40 -14.21 4.61 25.78
CA ALA A 40 -14.91 4.53 27.06
C ALA A 40 -13.97 4.10 28.19
N MET A 41 -13.14 3.06 27.98
CA MET A 41 -12.14 2.63 28.97
C MET A 41 -11.13 3.74 29.29
N SER A 42 -10.74 4.53 28.29
CA SER A 42 -9.83 5.65 28.48
C SER A 42 -10.47 6.82 29.25
N GLU A 43 -11.77 7.05 29.06
CA GLU A 43 -12.51 8.12 29.76
C GLU A 43 -12.86 7.75 31.20
N GLU A 44 -13.15 6.45 31.46
CA GLU A 44 -13.46 5.94 32.79
C GLU A 44 -12.23 5.86 33.70
N GLU A 45 -11.02 5.79 33.10
CA GLU A 45 -9.74 5.63 33.80
C GLU A 45 -9.75 4.46 34.83
N ASP A 46 -10.61 3.46 34.58
CA ASP A 46 -10.77 2.27 35.43
C ASP A 46 -9.74 1.19 35.06
N TYR A 47 -8.48 1.48 35.37
CA TYR A 47 -7.38 0.54 35.20
C TYR A 47 -6.37 0.63 36.34
N ASP A 48 -5.92 -0.52 36.79
CA ASP A 48 -4.91 -0.64 37.86
C ASP A 48 -3.50 -0.49 37.30
N TYR A 49 -2.75 0.45 37.82
CA TYR A 49 -1.31 0.53 37.55
C TYR A 49 -0.56 -0.47 38.42
N PRO A 50 0.37 -1.24 37.85
CA PRO A 50 1.18 -2.17 38.64
C PRO A 50 2.10 -1.40 39.58
N ALA A 51 2.47 -2.04 40.71
CA ALA A 51 3.56 -1.55 41.55
C ALA A 51 4.87 -1.51 40.74
N ILE A 52 5.81 -0.65 41.17
CA ILE A 52 7.07 -0.41 40.42
C ILE A 52 7.85 -1.71 40.17
N ASP A 53 7.84 -2.65 41.12
CA ASP A 53 8.51 -3.94 40.98
C ASP A 53 7.79 -4.95 40.08
N ALA A 54 6.56 -4.64 39.68
CA ALA A 54 5.73 -5.45 38.79
C ALA A 54 5.57 -4.82 37.36
N ILE A 55 6.32 -3.76 37.07
CA ILE A 55 6.35 -3.18 35.72
C ILE A 55 6.92 -4.22 34.73
N GLY A 56 6.21 -4.43 33.63
CA GLY A 56 6.63 -5.37 32.60
C GLY A 56 7.96 -4.99 31.95
N HIS A 57 8.61 -5.97 31.36
CA HIS A 57 9.87 -5.81 30.64
C HIS A 57 9.70 -6.17 29.18
N VAL A 58 10.51 -5.57 28.29
CA VAL A 58 10.59 -5.99 26.90
C VAL A 58 11.21 -7.39 26.85
N LEU A 59 10.42 -8.37 26.41
CA LEU A 59 10.84 -9.78 26.34
C LEU A 59 11.61 -10.10 25.06
N SER A 60 11.15 -9.54 23.92
CA SER A 60 11.80 -9.74 22.62
C SER A 60 11.62 -8.51 21.74
N ARG A 61 12.52 -8.37 20.79
CA ARG A 61 12.37 -7.44 19.66
C ARG A 61 12.59 -8.26 18.41
N GLU A 62 11.55 -8.41 17.61
CA GLU A 62 11.59 -9.17 16.38
C GLU A 62 11.32 -8.25 15.20
N ASP A 63 12.06 -8.47 14.11
CA ASP A 63 11.84 -7.81 12.83
C ASP A 63 11.15 -8.80 11.89
N PHE A 64 9.89 -8.51 11.53
CA PHE A 64 9.10 -9.34 10.64
C PHE A 64 9.17 -8.90 9.17
N ASN A 65 9.99 -7.90 8.81
CA ASN A 65 10.08 -7.40 7.44
C ASN A 65 10.44 -8.50 6.45
N ASP A 66 11.41 -9.34 6.78
CA ASP A 66 11.82 -10.46 5.93
C ASP A 66 10.73 -11.50 5.75
N GLU A 67 10.00 -11.80 6.82
CA GLU A 67 8.88 -12.72 6.77
C GLU A 67 7.74 -12.14 5.91
N HIS A 68 7.47 -10.85 6.02
CA HIS A 68 6.46 -10.19 5.20
C HIS A 68 6.84 -10.20 3.72
N ILE A 69 8.07 -9.81 3.37
CA ILE A 69 8.60 -9.89 2.00
C ILE A 69 8.50 -11.32 1.46
N ARG A 70 8.91 -12.31 2.25
CA ARG A 70 8.81 -13.72 1.87
C ARG A 70 7.38 -14.14 1.56
N ARG A 71 6.40 -13.70 2.36
CA ARG A 71 4.96 -13.99 2.12
C ARG A 71 4.46 -13.31 0.86
N VAL A 72 4.81 -12.06 0.62
CA VAL A 72 4.46 -11.34 -0.62
C VAL A 72 5.00 -12.08 -1.84
N LEU A 73 6.28 -12.46 -1.83
CA LEU A 73 6.91 -13.18 -2.95
C LEU A 73 6.37 -14.60 -3.16
N ALA A 74 5.78 -15.21 -2.13
CA ALA A 74 5.18 -16.55 -2.20
C ALA A 74 3.73 -16.54 -2.69
N LEU A 75 3.12 -15.38 -2.90
CA LEU A 75 1.75 -15.29 -3.41
C LEU A 75 1.64 -15.89 -4.81
N PRO A 76 0.59 -16.68 -5.12
CA PRO A 76 0.43 -17.36 -6.40
C PRO A 76 0.43 -16.43 -7.62
N LEU A 77 -0.03 -15.18 -7.44
CA LEU A 77 -0.09 -14.19 -8.52
C LEU A 77 1.17 -13.32 -8.62
N VAL A 78 2.18 -13.49 -7.75
CA VAL A 78 3.47 -12.82 -7.86
C VAL A 78 4.42 -13.69 -8.69
N ASP A 79 4.69 -13.28 -9.91
CA ASP A 79 5.59 -13.98 -10.84
C ASP A 79 7.00 -13.35 -10.79
N VAL A 80 7.77 -13.78 -9.79
CA VAL A 80 9.14 -13.30 -9.56
C VAL A 80 10.03 -13.48 -10.79
N GLU A 81 9.88 -14.60 -11.51
CA GLU A 81 10.70 -14.89 -12.69
C GLU A 81 10.36 -13.97 -13.88
N ALA A 82 9.08 -13.63 -14.06
CA ALA A 82 8.68 -12.68 -15.09
C ALA A 82 9.27 -11.29 -14.80
N VAL A 83 9.25 -10.85 -13.54
CA VAL A 83 9.83 -9.56 -13.12
C VAL A 83 11.35 -9.58 -13.31
N ARG A 84 12.06 -10.62 -12.87
CA ARG A 84 13.52 -10.79 -13.03
C ARG A 84 13.97 -10.73 -14.49
N LYS A 85 13.20 -11.33 -15.38
CA LYS A 85 13.52 -11.30 -16.84
C LYS A 85 13.48 -9.89 -17.43
N ARG A 86 12.62 -9.02 -16.87
CA ARG A 86 12.50 -7.63 -17.32
C ARG A 86 13.66 -6.75 -16.86
N ARG A 87 14.31 -7.09 -15.73
CA ARG A 87 15.41 -6.31 -15.14
C ARG A 87 15.04 -4.82 -14.98
N PHE A 88 13.85 -4.55 -14.44
CA PHE A 88 13.41 -3.18 -14.26
C PHE A 88 14.44 -2.36 -13.46
N LYS A 89 14.73 -1.16 -13.94
CA LYS A 89 15.42 -0.13 -13.17
C LYS A 89 14.35 0.74 -12.50
N VAL A 90 14.37 0.78 -11.19
CA VAL A 90 13.30 1.39 -10.37
C VAL A 90 13.89 2.46 -9.45
N VAL A 91 13.34 3.66 -9.47
CA VAL A 91 13.62 4.68 -8.46
C VAL A 91 12.60 4.51 -7.33
N VAL A 92 13.07 4.46 -6.08
CA VAL A 92 12.20 4.38 -4.89
C VAL A 92 12.34 5.65 -4.09
N ASP A 93 11.22 6.30 -3.79
CA ASP A 93 11.13 7.39 -2.83
C ASP A 93 10.30 6.93 -1.62
N ALA A 94 10.94 6.87 -0.48
CA ALA A 94 10.34 6.43 0.79
C ALA A 94 10.23 7.55 1.82
N VAL A 95 10.32 8.80 1.39
CA VAL A 95 10.15 10.03 2.19
C VAL A 95 10.97 10.04 3.49
N ASN A 96 12.13 9.38 3.50
CA ASN A 96 12.98 9.15 4.69
C ASN A 96 12.26 8.46 5.86
N SER A 97 11.40 7.51 5.56
CA SER A 97 10.68 6.71 6.56
C SER A 97 10.93 5.21 6.38
N VAL A 98 10.13 4.37 7.04
CA VAL A 98 10.34 2.92 7.11
C VAL A 98 10.27 2.22 5.75
N GLY A 99 9.64 2.84 4.77
CA GLY A 99 9.63 2.37 3.37
C GLY A 99 11.04 2.19 2.79
N GLY A 100 12.02 3.00 3.23
CA GLY A 100 13.42 2.89 2.83
C GLY A 100 14.10 1.59 3.29
N ILE A 101 13.57 0.94 4.31
CA ILE A 101 14.06 -0.35 4.79
C ILE A 101 13.51 -1.49 3.93
N VAL A 102 12.21 -1.46 3.62
CA VAL A 102 11.50 -2.63 3.09
C VAL A 102 11.38 -2.63 1.56
N MET A 103 11.11 -1.47 0.94
CA MET A 103 10.88 -1.39 -0.51
C MET A 103 12.13 -1.71 -1.34
N PRO A 104 13.32 -1.15 -1.05
CA PRO A 104 14.52 -1.51 -1.78
C PRO A 104 14.85 -3.01 -1.65
N LYS A 105 14.58 -3.61 -0.50
CA LYS A 105 14.82 -5.04 -0.27
C LYS A 105 13.88 -5.90 -1.12
N LEU A 106 12.57 -5.65 -1.07
CA LEU A 106 11.58 -6.33 -1.91
C LEU A 106 11.97 -6.26 -3.40
N LEU A 107 12.33 -5.07 -3.88
CA LEU A 107 12.66 -4.87 -5.29
C LEU A 107 13.93 -5.63 -5.72
N ARG A 108 14.95 -5.69 -4.86
CA ARG A 108 16.15 -6.50 -5.12
C ARG A 108 15.84 -7.99 -5.15
N GLU A 109 14.97 -8.47 -4.27
CA GLU A 109 14.48 -9.86 -4.29
C GLU A 109 13.70 -10.17 -5.59
N LEU A 110 12.96 -9.20 -6.12
CA LEU A 110 12.31 -9.27 -7.43
C LEU A 110 13.28 -9.15 -8.61
N GLY A 111 14.58 -8.89 -8.36
CA GLY A 111 15.62 -8.79 -9.40
C GLY A 111 15.66 -7.44 -10.10
N CYS A 112 15.14 -6.38 -9.49
CA CYS A 112 15.21 -5.02 -10.01
C CYS A 112 16.57 -4.36 -9.69
N GLU A 113 17.02 -3.46 -10.58
CA GLU A 113 18.03 -2.46 -10.28
C GLU A 113 17.36 -1.30 -9.52
N VAL A 114 17.83 -0.97 -8.32
CA VAL A 114 17.18 0.01 -7.44
C VAL A 114 18.03 1.25 -7.30
N VAL A 115 17.43 2.40 -7.59
CA VAL A 115 17.94 3.74 -7.26
C VAL A 115 17.17 4.25 -6.06
N GLU A 116 17.86 4.43 -4.95
CA GLU A 116 17.24 4.88 -3.69
C GLU A 116 17.23 6.41 -3.64
N LEU A 117 16.05 6.98 -3.41
CA LEU A 117 15.80 8.39 -3.18
C LEU A 117 15.05 8.52 -1.86
N ASN A 118 15.54 9.36 -0.95
CA ASN A 118 14.90 9.59 0.35
C ASN A 118 14.60 8.27 1.12
N CYS A 119 15.55 7.34 1.13
CA CYS A 119 15.40 6.01 1.74
C CYS A 119 16.10 5.86 3.09
N GLU A 120 16.74 6.90 3.64
CA GLU A 120 17.25 6.86 5.01
C GLU A 120 16.11 7.03 6.02
N PRO A 121 15.85 6.05 6.91
CA PRO A 121 14.70 6.09 7.80
C PRO A 121 14.92 7.00 9.01
N THR A 122 15.25 8.25 8.76
CA THR A 122 15.53 9.27 9.79
C THR A 122 14.26 9.84 10.41
N GLY A 123 13.11 9.72 9.74
CA GLY A 123 11.87 10.40 10.11
C GLY A 123 11.84 11.88 9.76
N GLU A 124 12.93 12.42 9.18
CA GLU A 124 12.98 13.78 8.64
C GLU A 124 12.49 13.76 7.19
N PHE A 125 11.19 13.97 7.00
CA PHE A 125 10.56 13.86 5.68
C PHE A 125 11.17 14.84 4.69
N ALA A 126 11.65 14.32 3.54
CA ALA A 126 12.30 15.11 2.49
C ALA A 126 11.31 16.05 1.77
N HIS A 127 10.05 15.66 1.71
CA HIS A 127 8.94 16.44 1.15
C HIS A 127 7.66 16.15 1.94
N ASN A 128 6.54 16.77 1.55
CA ASN A 128 5.24 16.41 2.14
C ASN A 128 4.98 14.92 1.91
N PRO A 129 4.72 14.13 2.97
CA PRO A 129 4.68 12.66 2.86
C PRO A 129 3.47 12.11 2.12
N GLU A 130 2.48 12.94 1.80
CA GLU A 130 1.38 12.50 0.96
C GLU A 130 1.83 12.34 -0.50
N PRO A 131 1.70 11.15 -1.13
CA PRO A 131 2.23 10.88 -2.46
C PRO A 131 1.36 11.49 -3.58
N LEU A 132 1.19 12.81 -3.56
CA LEU A 132 0.47 13.58 -4.56
C LEU A 132 1.43 14.20 -5.60
N PRO A 133 0.98 14.45 -6.83
CA PRO A 133 1.83 14.96 -7.92
C PRO A 133 2.67 16.19 -7.56
N GLN A 134 2.11 17.13 -6.81
CA GLN A 134 2.83 18.35 -6.40
C GLN A 134 3.99 18.10 -5.43
N ASN A 135 4.02 16.94 -4.77
CA ASN A 135 5.05 16.57 -3.80
C ASN A 135 6.15 15.67 -4.44
N LEU A 136 5.96 15.23 -5.70
CA LEU A 136 6.76 14.19 -6.35
C LEU A 136 7.61 14.71 -7.52
N THR A 137 8.02 15.98 -7.48
CA THR A 137 8.81 16.60 -8.56
C THR A 137 10.21 16.00 -8.66
N GLU A 138 10.87 15.75 -7.52
CA GLU A 138 12.23 15.24 -7.48
C GLU A 138 12.35 13.85 -8.09
N ILE A 139 11.46 12.91 -7.73
CA ILE A 139 11.48 11.56 -8.30
C ILE A 139 11.24 11.58 -9.82
N SER A 140 10.36 12.49 -10.32
CA SER A 140 10.11 12.64 -11.74
C SER A 140 11.39 13.03 -12.52
N GLU A 141 12.19 13.94 -11.96
CA GLU A 141 13.46 14.35 -12.54
C GLU A 141 14.51 13.23 -12.47
N VAL A 142 14.58 12.51 -11.34
CA VAL A 142 15.50 11.40 -11.12
C VAL A 142 15.25 10.26 -12.11
N ILE A 143 13.98 9.88 -12.32
CA ILE A 143 13.60 8.82 -13.26
C ILE A 143 14.14 9.12 -14.66
N VAL A 144 13.91 10.32 -15.17
CA VAL A 144 14.38 10.74 -16.49
C VAL A 144 15.90 10.76 -16.57
N ARG A 145 16.58 11.32 -15.55
CA ARG A 145 18.03 11.39 -15.46
C ARG A 145 18.68 10.00 -15.43
N GLU A 146 18.14 9.10 -14.62
CA GLU A 146 18.61 7.73 -14.45
C GLU A 146 18.17 6.78 -15.56
N LYS A 147 17.27 7.22 -16.44
CA LYS A 147 16.61 6.38 -17.46
C LYS A 147 15.97 5.15 -16.83
N ALA A 148 15.30 5.33 -15.72
CA ALA A 148 14.61 4.26 -15.02
C ALA A 148 13.31 3.88 -15.74
N ASP A 149 12.88 2.63 -15.58
CA ASP A 149 11.62 2.14 -16.16
C ASP A 149 10.40 2.69 -15.43
N LEU A 150 10.53 2.96 -14.12
CA LEU A 150 9.47 3.53 -13.29
C LEU A 150 10.00 4.07 -11.96
N GLY A 151 9.17 4.86 -11.31
CA GLY A 151 9.31 5.27 -9.92
C GLY A 151 8.24 4.66 -9.03
N ILE A 152 8.62 4.39 -7.81
CA ILE A 152 7.74 3.91 -6.73
C ILE A 152 7.84 4.89 -5.58
N VAL A 153 6.69 5.38 -5.12
CA VAL A 153 6.60 6.27 -3.96
C VAL A 153 5.69 5.64 -2.93
N VAL A 154 6.14 5.64 -1.69
CA VAL A 154 5.35 5.17 -0.56
C VAL A 154 5.27 6.25 0.52
N ASP A 155 4.19 6.26 1.27
CA ASP A 155 4.01 7.13 2.43
C ASP A 155 4.75 6.58 3.68
N PRO A 156 4.80 7.32 4.79
CA PRO A 156 5.64 6.95 5.93
C PRO A 156 5.39 5.58 6.54
N ASP A 157 4.18 5.05 6.52
CA ASP A 157 3.83 3.73 7.07
C ASP A 157 3.56 2.67 5.99
N VAL A 158 3.86 2.99 4.71
CA VAL A 158 3.92 2.06 3.57
C VAL A 158 2.55 1.43 3.26
N ASP A 159 1.46 2.16 3.54
CA ASP A 159 0.11 1.73 3.23
C ASP A 159 -0.43 2.35 1.93
N ARG A 160 0.20 3.43 1.42
CA ARG A 160 -0.10 4.06 0.13
C ARG A 160 1.02 3.85 -0.87
N LEU A 161 0.66 3.69 -2.12
CA LEU A 161 1.55 3.41 -3.22
C LEU A 161 1.19 4.28 -4.44
N ALA A 162 2.14 5.07 -4.90
CA ALA A 162 2.03 5.80 -6.15
C ALA A 162 3.15 5.40 -7.11
N PHE A 163 2.86 5.46 -8.40
CA PHE A 163 3.83 5.19 -9.45
C PHE A 163 4.10 6.42 -10.30
N VAL A 164 5.34 6.51 -10.77
CA VAL A 164 5.79 7.52 -11.74
C VAL A 164 6.30 6.78 -12.98
N SER A 165 5.89 7.26 -14.14
CA SER A 165 6.23 6.63 -15.42
C SER A 165 7.67 6.94 -15.84
N GLU A 166 8.18 6.20 -16.83
CA GLU A 166 9.52 6.32 -17.39
C GLU A 166 9.84 7.72 -17.97
N ASP A 167 8.83 8.49 -18.31
CA ASP A 167 8.96 9.86 -18.82
C ASP A 167 8.85 10.94 -17.72
N GLY A 168 8.72 10.53 -16.45
CA GLY A 168 8.53 11.39 -15.29
C GLY A 168 7.07 11.82 -15.05
N SER A 169 6.13 11.37 -15.87
CA SER A 169 4.71 11.65 -15.66
C SER A 169 4.11 10.77 -14.55
N MET A 170 3.13 11.31 -13.83
CA MET A 170 2.42 10.56 -12.80
C MET A 170 1.54 9.47 -13.42
N PHE A 171 1.64 8.24 -12.89
CA PHE A 171 0.69 7.17 -13.23
C PHE A 171 -0.71 7.47 -12.64
N VAL A 172 -0.76 8.37 -11.68
CA VAL A 172 -1.87 8.78 -10.81
C VAL A 172 -2.23 7.68 -9.81
N GLU A 173 -2.23 8.02 -8.54
CA GLU A 173 -2.32 7.10 -7.39
C GLU A 173 -3.56 6.19 -7.43
N GLU A 174 -4.69 6.70 -7.92
CA GLU A 174 -5.91 5.92 -8.09
C GLU A 174 -5.73 4.73 -9.04
N TYR A 175 -4.93 4.91 -10.11
CA TYR A 175 -4.70 3.84 -11.10
C TYR A 175 -3.75 2.76 -10.60
N THR A 176 -3.11 2.94 -9.46
CA THR A 176 -2.39 1.86 -8.76
C THR A 176 -3.34 0.70 -8.48
N LEU A 177 -4.44 0.96 -7.77
CA LEU A 177 -5.46 -0.04 -7.48
C LEU A 177 -6.10 -0.60 -8.76
N VAL A 178 -6.40 0.25 -9.73
CA VAL A 178 -7.03 -0.13 -11.01
C VAL A 178 -6.16 -1.12 -11.78
N ALA A 179 -4.86 -0.86 -11.91
CA ALA A 179 -3.94 -1.72 -12.64
C ALA A 179 -3.70 -3.06 -11.94
N VAL A 180 -3.55 -3.05 -10.61
CA VAL A 180 -3.42 -4.28 -9.81
C VAL A 180 -4.71 -5.10 -9.89
N ALA A 181 -5.87 -4.46 -9.82
CA ALA A 181 -7.16 -5.15 -9.96
C ALA A 181 -7.35 -5.74 -11.35
N ASP A 182 -6.96 -5.03 -12.42
CA ASP A 182 -7.02 -5.54 -13.79
C ASP A 182 -6.20 -6.84 -13.93
N TYR A 183 -5.02 -6.89 -13.33
CA TYR A 183 -4.21 -8.11 -13.29
C TYR A 183 -4.91 -9.23 -12.53
N ILE A 184 -5.30 -9.00 -11.30
CA ILE A 184 -5.93 -10.03 -10.46
C ILE A 184 -7.19 -10.57 -11.13
N LEU A 185 -8.05 -9.70 -11.64
CA LEU A 185 -9.30 -10.08 -12.29
C LEU A 185 -9.10 -10.83 -13.60
N SER A 186 -7.98 -10.60 -14.30
CA SER A 186 -7.62 -11.37 -15.49
C SER A 186 -7.26 -12.84 -15.18
N GLU A 187 -6.72 -13.09 -13.98
CA GLU A 187 -6.34 -14.42 -13.51
C GLU A 187 -7.48 -15.08 -12.68
N LYS A 188 -8.17 -14.29 -11.89
CA LYS A 188 -9.23 -14.72 -10.97
C LYS A 188 -10.38 -13.71 -10.97
N PRO A 189 -11.37 -13.85 -11.88
CA PRO A 189 -12.55 -12.98 -11.88
C PRO A 189 -13.27 -13.00 -10.54
N GLY A 190 -13.76 -11.83 -10.09
CA GLY A 190 -14.43 -11.71 -8.80
C GLY A 190 -14.93 -10.28 -8.51
N ASN A 191 -15.42 -10.07 -7.31
CA ASN A 191 -15.91 -8.77 -6.87
C ASN A 191 -14.75 -7.87 -6.44
N THR A 192 -14.94 -6.55 -6.57
CA THR A 192 -14.01 -5.55 -6.08
C THR A 192 -14.71 -4.51 -5.22
N VAL A 193 -13.94 -3.86 -4.34
CA VAL A 193 -14.42 -2.78 -3.48
C VAL A 193 -13.46 -1.60 -3.51
N SER A 194 -13.98 -0.39 -3.63
CA SER A 194 -13.23 0.82 -3.24
C SER A 194 -14.12 1.79 -2.48
N ASN A 195 -13.50 2.80 -1.85
CA ASN A 195 -14.25 3.84 -1.18
C ASN A 195 -14.88 4.83 -2.17
N LEU A 196 -15.81 5.65 -1.69
CA LEU A 196 -16.56 6.64 -2.51
C LEU A 196 -15.69 7.80 -3.03
N SER A 197 -14.47 7.98 -2.54
CA SER A 197 -13.53 8.97 -3.06
C SER A 197 -12.74 8.47 -4.28
N SER A 198 -13.05 7.30 -4.80
CA SER A 198 -12.46 6.73 -6.02
C SER A 198 -13.31 7.05 -7.26
N SER A 199 -12.67 7.11 -8.43
CA SER A 199 -13.39 7.28 -9.70
C SER A 199 -14.10 6.00 -10.15
N ARG A 200 -14.66 6.03 -11.35
CA ARG A 200 -15.31 4.85 -11.94
C ARG A 200 -14.35 3.83 -12.53
N ALA A 201 -13.04 4.12 -12.55
CA ALA A 201 -12.07 3.29 -13.26
C ALA A 201 -12.04 1.84 -12.75
N LEU A 202 -12.06 1.63 -11.43
CA LEU A 202 -12.11 0.29 -10.85
C LEU A 202 -13.41 -0.46 -11.22
N ARG A 203 -14.56 0.24 -11.19
CA ARG A 203 -15.84 -0.34 -11.62
C ARG A 203 -15.77 -0.86 -13.05
N ASP A 204 -15.30 -0.03 -13.97
CA ASP A 204 -15.29 -0.37 -15.39
C ASP A 204 -14.34 -1.56 -15.67
N VAL A 205 -13.21 -1.61 -14.98
CA VAL A 205 -12.29 -2.78 -15.03
C VAL A 205 -12.98 -4.02 -14.48
N THR A 206 -13.66 -3.92 -13.34
CA THR A 206 -14.35 -5.05 -12.71
C THR A 206 -15.44 -5.62 -13.60
N GLU A 207 -16.28 -4.75 -14.14
CA GLU A 207 -17.38 -5.14 -15.05
C GLU A 207 -16.85 -5.75 -16.36
N ARG A 208 -15.73 -5.25 -16.89
CA ARG A 208 -15.06 -5.82 -18.07
C ARG A 208 -14.62 -7.28 -17.85
N HIS A 209 -14.24 -7.64 -16.63
CA HIS A 209 -13.90 -9.02 -16.24
C HIS A 209 -15.09 -9.83 -15.73
N GLY A 210 -16.32 -9.31 -15.84
CA GLY A 210 -17.54 -10.02 -15.43
C GLY A 210 -17.79 -10.04 -13.91
N GLY A 211 -17.02 -9.30 -13.12
CA GLY A 211 -17.22 -9.14 -11.69
C GLY A 211 -18.23 -8.04 -11.34
N LYS A 212 -18.50 -7.89 -10.04
CA LYS A 212 -19.33 -6.80 -9.50
C LYS A 212 -18.49 -5.86 -8.66
N TYR A 213 -18.62 -4.57 -8.92
CA TYR A 213 -18.02 -3.52 -8.13
C TYR A 213 -18.96 -3.07 -7.01
N TYR A 214 -18.40 -2.82 -5.84
CA TYR A 214 -19.10 -2.26 -4.70
C TYR A 214 -18.35 -1.06 -4.13
N ALA A 215 -19.08 -0.01 -3.79
CA ALA A 215 -18.53 1.14 -3.10
C ALA A 215 -18.75 1.03 -1.59
N SER A 216 -17.80 1.53 -0.80
CA SER A 216 -17.93 1.68 0.66
C SER A 216 -17.82 3.14 1.06
N ALA A 217 -18.18 3.45 2.30
CA ALA A 217 -17.81 4.73 2.91
C ALA A 217 -16.27 4.88 2.94
N VAL A 218 -15.80 6.12 3.06
CA VAL A 218 -14.37 6.43 3.17
C VAL A 218 -13.81 5.85 4.47
N GLY A 219 -12.57 5.38 4.41
CA GLY A 219 -11.84 4.75 5.50
C GLY A 219 -11.67 3.25 5.30
N GLU A 220 -10.45 2.78 5.53
CA GLU A 220 -10.03 1.40 5.30
C GLU A 220 -10.94 0.37 5.98
N VAL A 221 -11.35 0.63 7.23
CA VAL A 221 -12.24 -0.26 7.99
C VAL A 221 -13.55 -0.53 7.24
N ASN A 222 -14.11 0.50 6.58
CA ASN A 222 -15.35 0.37 5.81
C ASN A 222 -15.12 -0.42 4.52
N VAL A 223 -13.96 -0.22 3.87
CA VAL A 223 -13.56 -0.99 2.69
C VAL A 223 -13.42 -2.46 3.05
N VAL A 224 -12.68 -2.78 4.12
CA VAL A 224 -12.44 -4.16 4.59
C VAL A 224 -13.76 -4.85 4.96
N ALA A 225 -14.64 -4.17 5.72
CA ALA A 225 -15.95 -4.72 6.08
C ALA A 225 -16.75 -5.07 4.83
N LYS A 226 -16.80 -4.16 3.84
CA LYS A 226 -17.50 -4.41 2.58
C LYS A 226 -16.85 -5.52 1.75
N MET A 227 -15.51 -5.60 1.72
CA MET A 227 -14.79 -6.68 1.04
C MET A 227 -15.16 -8.05 1.59
N LYS A 228 -15.22 -8.20 2.91
CA LYS A 228 -15.64 -9.43 3.58
C LYS A 228 -17.08 -9.79 3.28
N GLU A 229 -17.99 -8.78 3.35
CA GLU A 229 -19.42 -8.96 3.06
C GLU A 229 -19.67 -9.52 1.66
N VAL A 230 -18.96 -9.01 0.65
CA VAL A 230 -19.20 -9.36 -0.75
C VAL A 230 -18.22 -10.39 -1.33
N GLY A 231 -17.29 -10.89 -0.51
CA GLY A 231 -16.26 -11.82 -0.94
C GLY A 231 -15.36 -11.23 -2.04
N ALA A 232 -14.92 -9.97 -1.88
CA ALA A 232 -14.10 -9.30 -2.87
C ALA A 232 -12.72 -9.92 -2.97
N VAL A 233 -12.19 -10.08 -4.19
CA VAL A 233 -10.86 -10.63 -4.46
C VAL A 233 -9.76 -9.59 -4.35
N ILE A 234 -10.10 -8.32 -4.45
CA ILE A 234 -9.24 -7.16 -4.25
C ILE A 234 -10.09 -5.95 -3.86
N GLY A 235 -9.53 -5.05 -3.09
CA GLY A 235 -10.10 -3.75 -2.79
C GLY A 235 -9.02 -2.73 -2.46
N GLY A 236 -9.47 -1.54 -2.07
CA GLY A 236 -8.56 -0.48 -1.67
C GLY A 236 -9.19 0.90 -1.72
N GLU A 237 -8.35 1.91 -1.77
CA GLU A 237 -8.76 3.30 -1.79
C GLU A 237 -8.11 4.04 -2.97
N GLY A 238 -8.76 5.10 -3.45
CA GLY A 238 -8.28 5.93 -4.56
C GLY A 238 -6.96 6.68 -4.28
N ASN A 239 -6.49 6.63 -3.04
CA ASN A 239 -5.21 7.21 -2.60
C ASN A 239 -3.99 6.29 -2.79
N GLY A 240 -4.11 5.23 -3.58
CA GLY A 240 -3.05 4.25 -3.84
C GLY A 240 -3.00 3.07 -2.87
N GLY A 241 -3.94 2.97 -1.93
CA GLY A 241 -4.03 1.85 -1.00
C GLY A 241 -4.56 0.59 -1.66
N VAL A 242 -3.80 -0.49 -1.63
CA VAL A 242 -4.17 -1.81 -2.18
C VAL A 242 -4.39 -2.79 -1.04
N ILE A 243 -5.54 -3.47 -1.02
CA ILE A 243 -5.88 -4.52 -0.07
C ILE A 243 -6.06 -5.83 -0.83
N TYR A 244 -5.18 -6.81 -0.55
CA TYR A 244 -5.22 -8.13 -1.18
C TYR A 244 -5.49 -9.22 -0.15
N PRO A 245 -6.73 -9.75 -0.07
CA PRO A 245 -7.17 -10.66 0.98
C PRO A 245 -6.38 -11.97 1.11
N GLU A 246 -5.74 -12.43 0.03
CA GLU A 246 -4.90 -13.64 0.08
C GLU A 246 -3.62 -13.42 0.92
N LEU A 247 -3.24 -12.18 1.18
CA LEU A 247 -2.16 -11.83 2.11
C LEU A 247 -2.75 -11.43 3.47
N HIS A 248 -3.51 -10.35 3.51
CA HIS A 248 -4.22 -9.84 4.69
C HIS A 248 -5.25 -8.75 4.31
N TYR A 249 -6.08 -8.35 5.28
CA TYR A 249 -7.06 -7.27 5.15
C TYR A 249 -6.51 -5.93 5.67
N GLY A 250 -5.45 -5.43 5.03
CA GLY A 250 -4.87 -4.11 5.28
C GLY A 250 -4.30 -3.56 3.99
N ARG A 251 -4.22 -2.24 3.86
CA ARG A 251 -3.52 -1.63 2.72
C ARG A 251 -2.04 -1.94 2.82
N ASP A 252 -1.43 -2.30 1.71
CA ASP A 252 -0.05 -2.78 1.67
C ASP A 252 0.63 -2.42 0.34
N ALA A 253 1.60 -1.51 0.42
CA ALA A 253 2.34 -1.09 -0.76
C ALA A 253 3.29 -2.17 -1.29
N LEU A 254 3.76 -3.10 -0.45
CA LEU A 254 4.66 -4.18 -0.89
C LEU A 254 3.92 -5.16 -1.81
N VAL A 255 2.73 -5.61 -1.39
CA VAL A 255 1.92 -6.50 -2.23
C VAL A 255 1.44 -5.80 -3.49
N GLY A 256 1.03 -4.53 -3.37
CA GLY A 256 0.66 -3.70 -4.52
C GLY A 256 1.80 -3.61 -5.54
N THR A 257 3.02 -3.35 -5.08
CA THR A 257 4.23 -3.28 -5.92
C THR A 257 4.53 -4.60 -6.61
N ALA A 258 4.53 -5.71 -5.89
CA ALA A 258 4.87 -7.02 -6.46
C ALA A 258 3.87 -7.46 -7.53
N LEU A 259 2.57 -7.28 -7.28
CA LEU A 259 1.51 -7.57 -8.24
C LEU A 259 1.56 -6.64 -9.46
N PHE A 260 1.80 -5.35 -9.25
CA PHE A 260 1.92 -4.38 -10.34
C PHE A 260 3.11 -4.67 -11.24
N LEU A 261 4.30 -4.93 -10.67
CA LEU A 261 5.49 -5.28 -11.46
C LEU A 261 5.31 -6.59 -12.23
N THR A 262 4.62 -7.56 -11.63
CA THR A 262 4.23 -8.79 -12.32
C THR A 262 3.35 -8.48 -13.53
N TRP A 263 2.33 -7.64 -13.36
CA TRP A 263 1.45 -7.22 -14.45
C TRP A 263 2.22 -6.50 -15.57
N LEU A 264 3.04 -5.52 -15.21
CA LEU A 264 3.85 -4.77 -16.16
C LEU A 264 4.81 -5.69 -16.93
N ALA A 265 5.40 -6.67 -16.24
CA ALA A 265 6.28 -7.66 -16.86
C ALA A 265 5.53 -8.54 -17.87
N LYS A 266 4.37 -9.08 -17.49
CA LYS A 266 3.53 -9.91 -18.36
C LYS A 266 3.00 -9.15 -19.57
N LYS A 267 2.62 -7.88 -19.40
CA LYS A 267 2.18 -7.03 -20.51
C LYS A 267 3.29 -6.65 -21.49
N GLY A 268 4.55 -6.66 -21.06
CA GLY A 268 5.67 -6.26 -21.90
C GLY A 268 5.62 -4.79 -22.36
N MET A 269 4.94 -3.95 -21.61
CA MET A 269 4.72 -2.51 -21.90
C MET A 269 5.63 -1.64 -21.06
N THR A 270 5.71 -0.35 -21.41
CA THR A 270 6.19 0.73 -20.54
C THR A 270 5.03 1.23 -19.66
N MET A 271 5.36 2.02 -18.63
CA MET A 271 4.36 2.60 -17.73
C MET A 271 3.37 3.49 -18.45
N THR A 272 3.87 4.39 -19.31
CA THR A 272 3.01 5.30 -20.12
C THR A 272 2.05 4.53 -21.02
N ARG A 273 2.52 3.44 -21.65
CA ARG A 273 1.67 2.58 -22.47
C ARG A 273 0.62 1.83 -21.65
N LEU A 274 0.99 1.33 -20.47
CA LEU A 274 0.05 0.67 -19.57
C LEU A 274 -1.02 1.67 -19.11
N ARG A 275 -0.62 2.88 -18.68
CA ARG A 275 -1.55 3.93 -18.26
C ARG A 275 -2.54 4.31 -19.37
N ALA A 276 -2.09 4.37 -20.61
CA ALA A 276 -2.92 4.70 -21.77
C ALA A 276 -3.98 3.63 -22.09
N THR A 277 -3.89 2.43 -21.52
CA THR A 277 -4.92 1.39 -21.68
C THR A 277 -6.15 1.64 -20.80
N TYR A 278 -6.03 2.50 -19.79
CA TYR A 278 -7.11 2.85 -18.88
C TYR A 278 -7.70 4.21 -19.26
N PRO A 279 -9.04 4.34 -19.27
CA PRO A 279 -9.68 5.62 -19.53
C PRO A 279 -9.32 6.62 -18.43
N SER A 280 -9.26 7.90 -18.79
CA SER A 280 -9.06 8.97 -17.82
C SER A 280 -10.41 9.45 -17.28
N TYR A 281 -10.52 9.50 -15.95
CA TYR A 281 -11.65 10.07 -15.24
C TYR A 281 -11.20 11.32 -14.49
N TYR A 282 -12.11 12.27 -14.36
CA TYR A 282 -11.90 13.44 -13.54
C TYR A 282 -12.89 13.38 -12.38
N ALA A 283 -12.37 13.45 -11.15
CA ALA A 283 -13.20 13.66 -9.97
C ALA A 283 -13.56 15.16 -9.92
N SER A 284 -14.83 15.46 -9.80
CA SER A 284 -15.34 16.85 -9.67
C SER A 284 -15.84 17.08 -8.24
#